data_3487e238f837b270b52b2c71f6d33be6
#
_entry.id   3487e238f837b270b52b2c71f6d33be6
#
_cell.length_a   1.000
_cell.length_b   1.000
_cell.length_c   1.000
_cell.angle_alpha   90.00
_cell.angle_beta   90.00
_cell.angle_gamma   90.00
#
_symmetry.space_group_name_H-M   'P 1'
#
loop_
_entity.id
_entity.type
_entity.pdbx_description
1 polymer ?
#
loop_
_entity_poly.entity_id
_entity_poly.type
_entity_poly.pdbx_seq_one_letter_code
_entity_poly.pdbx_strand_id
1 'polypeptide(L)'
;MSRWIKNFIITASLLLVSCTSPVLPAHSGTATGAEVIHTTNNIVEVTDYLGEALQVLDASNLTLVEHRTRSAAVKVRSLTKGGHGSGTYMVAYGRRIVATAAHVVRNETSMAIDGRDGETVVGQVVLVDHQVDLAYLVVPEMKTRTAVRYRPVMRYSDRLVGLDITYTGFPSHHDLLTIRGYIAAMERNMIVSNMFGWFGASGSGVFDSRGRYIGCVSGIDVGMFGMGFRIPLEEIVWVAPTSRIDHELLKIRIITSDVPVDLDSFPGARAPRRGGLRD
;
A
#
# COMPACT_ATOMS: atom_id res chain seq x y z
N MET A 1 20.41 -46.70 40.81
CA MET A 1 21.59 -46.04 41.39
C MET A 1 21.65 -44.61 40.91
N SER A 2 21.54 -43.73 41.89
CA SER A 2 22.15 -42.41 42.09
C SER A 2 21.71 -41.31 41.12
N ARG A 3 20.72 -40.45 41.53
CA ARG A 3 20.85 -39.16 42.25
C ARG A 3 21.75 -38.15 41.52
N TRP A 4 21.11 -37.06 41.01
CA TRP A 4 21.40 -35.67 41.37
C TRP A 4 20.37 -34.73 40.73
N ILE A 5 19.35 -34.35 41.47
CA ILE A 5 18.50 -33.18 41.20
C ILE A 5 19.18 -32.03 41.96
N LYS A 6 19.61 -31.01 41.26
CA LYS A 6 19.97 -29.73 41.89
C LYS A 6 18.97 -28.66 41.46
N ASN A 7 18.21 -28.23 42.47
CA ASN A 7 17.35 -27.07 42.45
C ASN A 7 18.15 -25.80 42.13
N PHE A 8 17.70 -25.05 41.12
CA PHE A 8 18.07 -23.64 40.95
C PHE A 8 16.83 -22.80 41.31
N ILE A 9 16.85 -22.22 42.49
CA ILE A 9 15.94 -21.14 42.88
C ILE A 9 16.56 -19.86 42.36
N ILE A 10 15.91 -19.23 41.40
CA ILE A 10 16.27 -17.87 40.98
C ILE A 10 15.31 -16.90 41.67
N THR A 11 15.85 -16.21 42.67
CA THR A 11 15.21 -15.07 43.31
C THR A 11 15.20 -13.90 42.36
N ALA A 12 14.04 -13.52 41.85
CA ALA A 12 13.84 -12.30 41.08
C ALA A 12 13.74 -11.11 42.05
N SER A 13 14.77 -10.29 42.11
CA SER A 13 14.72 -9.00 42.80
C SER A 13 14.04 -7.96 41.89
N LEU A 14 12.83 -7.55 42.29
CA LEU A 14 12.15 -6.39 41.70
C LEU A 14 12.87 -5.10 42.11
N LEU A 15 13.58 -4.48 41.18
CA LEU A 15 14.03 -3.09 41.26
C LEU A 15 12.94 -2.18 40.70
N LEU A 16 12.16 -1.58 41.59
CA LEU A 16 11.27 -0.45 41.27
C LEU A 16 12.13 0.80 41.04
N VAL A 17 12.36 1.15 39.79
CA VAL A 17 12.90 2.46 39.44
C VAL A 17 11.73 3.43 39.30
N SER A 18 11.55 4.27 40.31
CA SER A 18 10.63 5.42 40.26
C SER A 18 11.22 6.48 39.36
N CYS A 19 10.72 6.64 38.11
CA CYS A 19 10.99 7.77 37.27
C CYS A 19 10.05 8.91 37.65
N THR A 20 10.54 9.87 38.43
CA THR A 20 9.91 11.18 38.59
C THR A 20 10.27 12.04 37.38
N SER A 21 9.29 12.32 36.53
CA SER A 21 9.44 13.28 35.43
C SER A 21 9.51 14.71 35.98
N PRO A 22 10.43 15.55 35.51
CA PRO A 22 10.45 16.96 35.89
C PRO A 22 9.28 17.68 35.21
N VAL A 23 8.45 18.35 36.03
CA VAL A 23 7.40 19.27 35.59
C VAL A 23 8.09 20.52 35.08
N LEU A 24 7.98 20.82 33.79
CA LEU A 24 8.38 22.10 33.22
C LEU A 24 7.29 23.17 33.52
N PRO A 25 7.68 24.38 33.91
CA PRO A 25 6.72 25.41 34.21
C PRO A 25 6.04 25.92 32.92
N ALA A 26 4.72 26.10 33.02
CA ALA A 26 3.91 26.69 31.97
C ALA A 26 4.28 28.17 31.77
N HIS A 27 4.82 28.53 30.61
CA HIS A 27 4.92 29.93 30.21
C HIS A 27 3.57 30.39 29.65
N SER A 28 2.89 31.25 30.44
CA SER A 28 1.76 32.05 29.97
C SER A 28 2.31 33.19 29.10
N GLY A 29 2.35 32.99 27.79
CA GLY A 29 2.59 34.04 26.80
C GLY A 29 1.25 34.47 26.19
N THR A 30 0.78 35.65 26.57
CA THR A 30 -0.33 36.38 25.89
C THR A 30 0.15 36.76 24.48
N ALA A 31 -0.33 36.08 23.46
CA ALA A 31 -0.13 36.52 22.07
C ALA A 31 -1.17 37.58 21.74
N THR A 32 -0.72 38.81 21.65
CA THR A 32 -1.42 39.96 21.06
C THR A 32 -1.55 39.77 19.55
N GLY A 33 -2.76 40.13 19.06
CA GLY A 33 -3.29 39.91 17.73
C GLY A 33 -2.32 40.11 16.56
N ALA A 34 -2.37 39.18 15.66
CA ALA A 34 -1.89 39.32 14.29
C ALA A 34 -3.11 39.55 13.40
N GLU A 35 -3.15 40.69 12.72
CA GLU A 35 -4.11 41.05 11.69
C GLU A 35 -4.08 39.97 10.57
N VAL A 36 -5.25 39.37 10.33
CA VAL A 36 -5.44 38.43 9.20
C VAL A 36 -5.65 39.26 7.95
N ILE A 37 -4.65 39.30 7.09
CA ILE A 37 -4.78 39.82 5.73
C ILE A 37 -5.64 38.87 4.92
N HIS A 38 -6.82 39.30 4.49
CA HIS A 38 -7.70 38.59 3.56
C HIS A 38 -6.99 38.41 2.20
N THR A 39 -6.48 37.26 1.93
CA THR A 39 -6.07 36.84 0.59
C THR A 39 -6.82 35.57 0.20
N THR A 40 -7.77 35.75 -0.70
CA THR A 40 -8.37 34.80 -1.67
C THR A 40 -8.89 33.44 -1.14
N ASN A 41 -10.15 33.17 -1.46
CA ASN A 41 -10.96 31.99 -1.16
C ASN A 41 -10.30 30.60 -1.44
N ASN A 42 -9.18 30.55 -2.16
CA ASN A 42 -8.48 29.30 -2.46
C ASN A 42 -7.54 28.82 -1.34
N ILE A 43 -7.13 29.70 -0.42
CA ILE A 43 -6.23 29.32 0.69
C ILE A 43 -7.04 28.75 1.85
N VAL A 44 -8.28 29.21 2.03
CA VAL A 44 -9.18 28.70 3.08
C VAL A 44 -9.58 27.25 2.79
N GLU A 45 -9.91 26.90 1.53
CA GLU A 45 -10.22 25.51 1.16
C GLU A 45 -9.01 24.57 1.36
N VAL A 46 -7.79 25.03 1.07
CA VAL A 46 -6.57 24.20 1.26
C VAL A 46 -6.24 24.02 2.74
N THR A 47 -6.48 25.03 3.58
CA THR A 47 -6.26 24.94 5.04
C THR A 47 -7.30 24.07 5.72
N ASP A 48 -8.55 24.11 5.29
CA ASP A 48 -9.60 23.23 5.82
C ASP A 48 -9.34 21.77 5.45
N TYR A 49 -8.93 21.51 4.21
CA TYR A 49 -8.56 20.15 3.76
C TYR A 49 -7.32 19.61 4.47
N LEU A 50 -6.33 20.46 4.74
CA LEU A 50 -5.14 20.11 5.53
C LEU A 50 -5.49 19.95 7.01
N GLY A 51 -6.41 20.74 7.53
CA GLY A 51 -6.90 20.65 8.91
C GLY A 51 -7.64 19.34 9.16
N GLU A 52 -8.56 18.95 8.28
CA GLU A 52 -9.26 17.66 8.34
C GLU A 52 -8.28 16.48 8.17
N ALA A 53 -7.35 16.58 7.22
CA ALA A 53 -6.33 15.54 7.01
C ALA A 53 -5.41 15.38 8.23
N LEU A 54 -5.04 16.48 8.89
CA LEU A 54 -4.23 16.45 10.12
C LEU A 54 -5.05 15.88 11.30
N GLN A 55 -6.33 16.22 11.44
CA GLN A 55 -7.20 15.63 12.48
C GLN A 55 -7.38 14.12 12.29
N VAL A 56 -7.52 13.65 11.05
CA VAL A 56 -7.60 12.21 10.74
C VAL A 56 -6.27 11.51 11.05
N LEU A 57 -5.14 12.17 10.82
CA LEU A 57 -3.80 11.64 11.19
C LEU A 57 -3.61 11.57 12.70
N ASP A 58 -4.11 12.56 13.46
CA ASP A 58 -4.05 12.55 14.92
C ASP A 58 -4.97 11.49 15.56
N ALA A 59 -6.07 11.14 14.91
CA ALA A 59 -7.00 10.14 15.41
C ALA A 59 -6.54 8.68 15.18
N SER A 60 -5.48 8.46 14.41
CA SER A 60 -4.97 7.11 14.12
C SER A 60 -3.44 7.09 14.16
N ASN A 61 -2.87 6.02 14.71
CA ASN A 61 -1.42 5.79 14.69
C ASN A 61 -0.87 5.37 13.31
N LEU A 62 -1.58 5.67 12.23
CA LEU A 62 -1.17 5.39 10.87
C LEU A 62 -0.36 6.57 10.29
N THR A 63 0.69 6.26 9.54
CA THR A 63 1.42 7.25 8.75
C THR A 63 0.58 7.74 7.57
N LEU A 64 0.95 8.89 6.98
CA LEU A 64 0.30 9.40 5.77
C LEU A 64 0.35 8.39 4.60
N VAL A 65 1.45 7.63 4.47
CA VAL A 65 1.56 6.58 3.45
C VAL A 65 0.53 5.48 3.69
N GLU A 66 0.38 5.04 4.94
CA GLU A 66 -0.58 4.00 5.29
C GLU A 66 -2.03 4.46 5.08
N HIS A 67 -2.37 5.70 5.44
CA HIS A 67 -3.68 6.27 5.11
C HIS A 67 -3.97 6.24 3.61
N ARG A 68 -3.02 6.69 2.80
CA ARG A 68 -3.16 6.69 1.33
C ARG A 68 -3.29 5.28 0.77
N THR A 69 -2.49 4.33 1.24
CA THR A 69 -2.57 2.93 0.77
C THR A 69 -3.87 2.26 1.19
N ARG A 70 -4.41 2.58 2.38
CA ARG A 70 -5.74 2.13 2.81
C ARG A 70 -6.86 2.66 1.91
N SER A 71 -6.76 3.91 1.50
CA SER A 71 -7.73 4.52 0.58
C SER A 71 -7.65 3.94 -0.83
N ALA A 72 -6.51 3.36 -1.21
CA ALA A 72 -6.26 2.79 -2.52
C ALA A 72 -6.40 1.26 -2.60
N ALA A 73 -6.51 0.57 -1.47
CA ALA A 73 -6.60 -0.89 -1.45
C ALA A 73 -7.94 -1.37 -2.00
N VAL A 74 -7.91 -2.38 -2.87
CA VAL A 74 -9.08 -3.01 -3.51
C VAL A 74 -9.02 -4.53 -3.40
N LYS A 75 -10.19 -5.21 -3.39
CA LYS A 75 -10.25 -6.66 -3.61
C LYS A 75 -10.26 -6.93 -5.12
N VAL A 76 -9.50 -7.92 -5.54
CA VAL A 76 -9.45 -8.38 -6.94
C VAL A 76 -10.03 -9.77 -6.99
N ARG A 77 -11.14 -9.95 -7.72
CA ARG A 77 -11.85 -11.22 -7.82
C ARG A 77 -11.98 -11.68 -9.27
N SER A 78 -11.90 -12.98 -9.47
CA SER A 78 -12.29 -13.59 -10.73
C SER A 78 -13.79 -13.35 -10.99
N LEU A 79 -14.14 -13.09 -12.25
CA LEU A 79 -15.54 -13.00 -12.67
C LEU A 79 -16.21 -14.37 -12.78
N THR A 80 -15.41 -15.45 -12.90
CA THR A 80 -15.90 -16.80 -13.22
C THR A 80 -15.62 -17.81 -12.11
N LYS A 81 -14.60 -17.57 -11.29
CA LYS A 81 -14.13 -18.49 -10.25
C LYS A 81 -14.23 -17.84 -8.88
N GLY A 82 -14.36 -18.67 -7.86
CA GLY A 82 -14.33 -18.17 -6.47
C GLY A 82 -12.93 -17.74 -6.02
N GLY A 83 -12.88 -17.10 -4.86
CA GLY A 83 -11.67 -16.59 -4.24
C GLY A 83 -11.40 -15.12 -4.61
N HIS A 84 -10.47 -14.52 -3.86
CA HIS A 84 -10.01 -13.15 -4.08
C HIS A 84 -8.54 -13.03 -3.77
N GLY A 85 -7.93 -12.01 -4.33
CA GLY A 85 -6.68 -11.40 -3.89
C GLY A 85 -6.90 -9.94 -3.57
N SER A 86 -5.83 -9.25 -3.32
CA SER A 86 -5.77 -7.82 -3.10
C SER A 86 -5.20 -7.12 -4.32
N GLY A 87 -5.37 -5.82 -4.37
CA GLY A 87 -4.76 -4.94 -5.37
C GLY A 87 -4.62 -3.53 -4.82
N THR A 88 -3.93 -2.70 -5.58
CA THR A 88 -3.80 -1.28 -5.27
C THR A 88 -4.23 -0.44 -6.44
N TYR A 89 -5.18 0.45 -6.20
CA TYR A 89 -5.71 1.42 -7.14
C TYR A 89 -4.76 2.59 -7.29
N MET A 90 -4.29 2.85 -8.50
CA MET A 90 -3.23 3.83 -8.78
C MET A 90 -3.56 4.69 -10.00
N VAL A 91 -2.86 5.81 -10.10
CA VAL A 91 -2.75 6.60 -11.35
C VAL A 91 -1.38 6.39 -11.96
N ALA A 92 -1.34 5.89 -13.20
CA ALA A 92 -0.13 5.73 -13.98
C ALA A 92 -0.37 6.20 -15.43
N TYR A 93 0.55 6.95 -15.98
CA TYR A 93 0.52 7.41 -17.39
C TYR A 93 -0.81 8.02 -17.81
N GLY A 94 -1.47 8.72 -16.88
CA GLY A 94 -2.75 9.35 -17.15
C GLY A 94 -3.99 8.45 -17.07
N ARG A 95 -3.85 7.22 -16.66
CA ARG A 95 -4.91 6.23 -16.55
C ARG A 95 -5.08 5.74 -15.11
N ARG A 96 -6.28 5.27 -14.79
CA ARG A 96 -6.56 4.53 -13.57
C ARG A 96 -6.18 3.08 -13.77
N ILE A 97 -5.37 2.54 -12.87
CA ILE A 97 -4.90 1.16 -12.92
C ILE A 97 -5.06 0.48 -11.57
N VAL A 98 -5.09 -0.85 -11.60
CA VAL A 98 -4.89 -1.68 -10.42
C VAL A 98 -3.67 -2.56 -10.64
N ALA A 99 -2.73 -2.53 -9.70
CA ALA A 99 -1.64 -3.48 -9.64
C ALA A 99 -2.00 -4.61 -8.68
N THR A 100 -1.71 -5.86 -9.07
CA THR A 100 -1.97 -7.07 -8.30
C THR A 100 -0.95 -8.16 -8.64
N ALA A 101 -1.05 -9.34 -8.04
CA ALA A 101 -0.20 -10.48 -8.38
C ALA A 101 -0.73 -11.23 -9.63
N ALA A 102 0.20 -11.75 -10.44
CA ALA A 102 -0.16 -12.48 -11.66
C ALA A 102 -0.97 -13.74 -11.36
N HIS A 103 -0.65 -14.47 -10.29
CA HIS A 103 -1.39 -15.67 -9.90
C HIS A 103 -2.82 -15.37 -9.42
N VAL A 104 -3.14 -14.13 -9.01
CA VAL A 104 -4.51 -13.70 -8.71
C VAL A 104 -5.33 -13.58 -10.00
N VAL A 105 -4.74 -12.98 -11.04
CA VAL A 105 -5.37 -12.80 -12.36
C VAL A 105 -5.43 -14.12 -13.14
N ARG A 106 -4.38 -14.93 -13.03
CA ARG A 106 -4.23 -16.17 -13.81
C ARG A 106 -4.27 -15.89 -15.32
N ASN A 107 -5.23 -16.49 -16.03
CA ASN A 107 -5.40 -16.34 -17.48
C ASN A 107 -6.66 -15.54 -17.84
N GLU A 108 -7.20 -14.77 -16.90
CA GLU A 108 -8.38 -13.96 -17.15
C GLU A 108 -8.00 -12.65 -17.85
N THR A 109 -8.85 -12.19 -18.75
CA THR A 109 -8.67 -10.93 -19.46
C THR A 109 -9.33 -9.76 -18.74
N SER A 110 -10.23 -10.06 -17.79
CA SER A 110 -10.95 -9.07 -17.00
C SER A 110 -11.21 -9.60 -15.59
N MET A 111 -11.18 -8.70 -14.60
CA MET A 111 -11.38 -9.00 -13.20
C MET A 111 -12.44 -8.07 -12.60
N ALA A 112 -13.16 -8.54 -11.59
CA ALA A 112 -13.97 -7.68 -10.73
C ALA A 112 -13.07 -7.00 -9.70
N ILE A 113 -13.18 -5.68 -9.58
CA ILE A 113 -12.45 -4.86 -8.63
C ILE A 113 -13.43 -4.24 -7.66
N ASP A 114 -13.35 -4.67 -6.40
CA ASP A 114 -14.27 -4.19 -5.38
C ASP A 114 -13.65 -3.02 -4.60
N GLY A 115 -14.41 -1.94 -4.51
CA GLY A 115 -14.15 -0.78 -3.70
C GLY A 115 -14.67 -0.91 -2.26
N ARG A 116 -15.28 0.15 -1.76
CA ARG A 116 -16.06 0.17 -0.50
C ARG A 116 -17.55 0.22 -0.85
N ASP A 117 -18.39 0.06 0.17
CA ASP A 117 -19.83 0.31 0.10
C ASP A 117 -20.53 -0.42 -1.07
N GLY A 118 -20.02 -1.61 -1.44
CA GLY A 118 -20.57 -2.42 -2.51
C GLY A 118 -20.19 -1.99 -3.93
N GLU A 119 -19.34 -0.98 -4.10
CA GLU A 119 -18.83 -0.61 -5.41
C GLU A 119 -18.03 -1.75 -6.03
N THR A 120 -18.35 -2.12 -7.27
CA THR A 120 -17.59 -3.07 -8.08
C THR A 120 -17.46 -2.52 -9.50
N VAL A 121 -16.24 -2.48 -10.00
CA VAL A 121 -15.95 -2.16 -11.41
C VAL A 121 -15.24 -3.33 -12.08
N VAL A 122 -15.28 -3.38 -13.42
CA VAL A 122 -14.55 -4.39 -14.20
C VAL A 122 -13.25 -3.77 -14.70
N GLY A 123 -12.14 -4.40 -14.32
CA GLY A 123 -10.81 -4.04 -14.78
C GLY A 123 -10.36 -4.92 -15.94
N GLN A 124 -9.82 -4.31 -16.99
CA GLN A 124 -9.22 -5.00 -18.13
C GLN A 124 -7.74 -5.30 -17.84
N VAL A 125 -7.35 -6.54 -17.94
CA VAL A 125 -5.95 -6.97 -17.77
C VAL A 125 -5.13 -6.51 -18.98
N VAL A 126 -4.08 -5.73 -18.74
CA VAL A 126 -3.23 -5.17 -19.81
C VAL A 126 -1.81 -5.74 -19.79
N LEU A 127 -1.34 -6.20 -18.64
CA LEU A 127 -0.05 -6.85 -18.51
C LEU A 127 -0.14 -7.94 -17.44
N VAL A 128 0.42 -9.11 -17.75
CA VAL A 128 0.67 -10.20 -16.78
C VAL A 128 2.09 -10.70 -16.99
N ASP A 129 2.87 -10.67 -15.91
CA ASP A 129 4.21 -11.26 -15.88
C ASP A 129 4.25 -12.37 -14.82
N HIS A 130 4.17 -13.62 -15.29
CA HIS A 130 4.20 -14.80 -14.43
C HIS A 130 5.59 -15.10 -13.85
N GLN A 131 6.66 -14.57 -14.45
CA GLN A 131 8.02 -14.78 -13.94
C GLN A 131 8.31 -13.91 -12.73
N VAL A 132 7.75 -12.70 -12.73
CA VAL A 132 7.86 -11.74 -11.63
C VAL A 132 6.69 -11.86 -10.67
N ASP A 133 5.57 -12.45 -11.10
CA ASP A 133 4.29 -12.52 -10.38
C ASP A 133 3.63 -11.15 -10.20
N LEU A 134 3.62 -10.33 -11.26
CA LEU A 134 2.95 -9.03 -11.28
C LEU A 134 1.92 -8.97 -12.42
N ALA A 135 0.79 -8.32 -12.16
CA ALA A 135 -0.23 -8.01 -13.17
C ALA A 135 -0.76 -6.58 -12.99
N TYR A 136 -1.16 -5.99 -14.12
CA TYR A 136 -1.72 -4.65 -14.16
C TYR A 136 -3.02 -4.66 -14.97
N LEU A 137 -4.00 -3.95 -14.44
CA LEU A 137 -5.31 -3.78 -15.06
C LEU A 137 -5.58 -2.31 -15.25
N VAL A 138 -6.21 -1.93 -16.36
CA VAL A 138 -6.81 -0.62 -16.51
C VAL A 138 -8.26 -0.69 -16.05
N VAL A 139 -8.68 0.28 -15.25
CA VAL A 139 -9.99 0.31 -14.60
C VAL A 139 -10.67 1.65 -14.84
N PRO A 140 -12.00 1.72 -14.85
CA PRO A 140 -12.71 2.99 -14.78
C PRO A 140 -12.46 3.68 -13.43
N GLU A 141 -12.86 4.93 -13.31
CA GLU A 141 -12.80 5.63 -12.03
C GLU A 141 -13.65 4.95 -10.97
N MET A 142 -13.07 4.82 -9.78
CA MET A 142 -13.77 4.30 -8.60
C MET A 142 -14.14 5.47 -7.68
N LYS A 143 -15.39 5.52 -7.25
CA LYS A 143 -15.93 6.62 -6.40
C LYS A 143 -15.57 6.43 -4.92
N THR A 144 -15.44 5.19 -4.48
CA THR A 144 -15.22 4.84 -3.06
C THR A 144 -13.75 4.62 -2.70
N ARG A 145 -12.86 4.78 -3.68
CA ARG A 145 -11.41 4.61 -3.52
C ARG A 145 -10.63 5.81 -4.05
N THR A 146 -9.56 6.14 -3.36
CA THR A 146 -8.65 7.21 -3.80
C THR A 146 -7.38 6.58 -4.38
N ALA A 147 -7.11 6.89 -5.64
CA ALA A 147 -5.94 6.34 -6.30
C ALA A 147 -4.64 6.97 -5.77
N VAL A 148 -3.64 6.14 -5.48
CA VAL A 148 -2.29 6.63 -5.22
C VAL A 148 -1.52 6.78 -6.52
N ARG A 149 -0.53 7.69 -6.54
CA ARG A 149 0.34 7.86 -7.71
C ARG A 149 1.27 6.67 -7.87
N TYR A 150 1.34 6.09 -9.05
CA TYR A 150 2.33 5.08 -9.41
C TYR A 150 3.73 5.70 -9.42
N ARG A 151 4.54 5.31 -8.45
CA ARG A 151 5.93 5.76 -8.26
C ARG A 151 6.82 4.54 -8.01
N PRO A 152 7.12 3.76 -9.07
CA PRO A 152 7.84 2.51 -8.92
C PRO A 152 9.29 2.75 -8.48
N VAL A 153 9.82 1.83 -7.67
CA VAL A 153 11.24 1.72 -7.42
C VAL A 153 11.87 0.98 -8.59
N MET A 154 12.69 1.66 -9.38
CA MET A 154 13.22 1.17 -10.65
C MET A 154 14.48 0.29 -10.49
N ARG A 155 15.14 0.35 -9.35
CA ARG A 155 16.36 -0.42 -9.10
C ARG A 155 16.35 -0.97 -7.69
N TYR A 156 16.66 -2.25 -7.58
CA TYR A 156 16.84 -2.94 -6.31
C TYR A 156 18.30 -3.26 -6.10
N SER A 157 18.73 -3.15 -4.87
CA SER A 157 20.05 -3.55 -4.40
C SER A 157 19.96 -3.91 -2.92
N ASP A 158 20.98 -4.54 -2.40
CA ASP A 158 21.08 -4.88 -0.97
C ASP A 158 20.97 -3.67 -0.04
N ARG A 159 21.11 -2.44 -0.59
CA ARG A 159 20.88 -1.19 0.15
C ARG A 159 19.43 -1.00 0.58
N LEU A 160 18.49 -1.78 0.05
CA LEU A 160 17.10 -1.75 0.48
C LEU A 160 16.84 -2.68 1.68
N VAL A 161 17.78 -3.57 2.02
CA VAL A 161 17.67 -4.42 3.22
C VAL A 161 17.64 -3.54 4.46
N GLY A 162 16.68 -3.81 5.35
CA GLY A 162 16.37 -2.99 6.52
C GLY A 162 15.44 -1.80 6.26
N LEU A 163 15.01 -1.57 5.00
CA LEU A 163 14.04 -0.52 4.69
C LEU A 163 12.66 -0.88 5.23
N ASP A 164 12.05 0.02 5.98
CA ASP A 164 10.67 -0.09 6.43
C ASP A 164 9.71 -0.04 5.25
N ILE A 165 8.78 -0.98 5.25
CA ILE A 165 7.74 -1.11 4.24
C ILE A 165 6.38 -1.37 4.87
N THR A 166 5.34 -1.06 4.13
CA THR A 166 3.95 -1.33 4.52
C THR A 166 3.15 -1.83 3.34
N TYR A 167 2.17 -2.67 3.61
CA TYR A 167 1.11 -2.98 2.66
C TYR A 167 -0.26 -2.85 3.30
N THR A 168 -1.27 -2.64 2.47
CA THR A 168 -2.68 -2.70 2.89
C THR A 168 -3.44 -3.63 1.94
N GLY A 169 -4.20 -4.55 2.50
CA GLY A 169 -4.94 -5.55 1.73
C GLY A 169 -5.98 -6.30 2.55
N PHE A 170 -6.43 -7.44 2.02
CA PHE A 170 -7.57 -8.21 2.51
C PHE A 170 -7.18 -9.66 2.84
N PRO A 171 -6.22 -9.88 3.77
CA PRO A 171 -5.83 -11.22 4.16
C PRO A 171 -6.95 -11.93 4.92
N SER A 172 -7.11 -13.25 4.67
CA SER A 172 -8.10 -14.11 5.34
C SER A 172 -9.53 -13.59 5.19
N HIS A 173 -10.24 -13.45 6.29
CA HIS A 173 -11.62 -12.94 6.38
C HIS A 173 -11.71 -11.47 6.75
N HIS A 174 -10.56 -10.82 6.93
CA HIS A 174 -10.52 -9.40 7.30
C HIS A 174 -10.89 -8.50 6.13
N ASP A 175 -11.60 -7.42 6.44
CA ASP A 175 -11.99 -6.47 5.41
C ASP A 175 -10.82 -5.63 4.91
N LEU A 176 -9.98 -5.14 5.81
CA LEU A 176 -8.83 -4.31 5.43
C LEU A 176 -7.80 -4.27 6.56
N LEU A 177 -6.63 -4.84 6.32
CA LEU A 177 -5.50 -4.76 7.25
C LEU A 177 -4.37 -3.91 6.66
N THR A 178 -3.75 -3.10 7.51
CA THR A 178 -2.47 -2.43 7.22
C THR A 178 -1.38 -3.09 8.04
N ILE A 179 -0.37 -3.60 7.35
CA ILE A 179 0.71 -4.39 7.92
C ILE A 179 2.02 -3.66 7.67
N ARG A 180 2.84 -3.56 8.72
CA ARG A 180 4.20 -3.01 8.68
C ARG A 180 5.21 -4.13 8.74
N GLY A 181 6.38 -3.86 8.19
CA GLY A 181 7.54 -4.74 8.25
C GLY A 181 8.74 -4.08 7.61
N TYR A 182 9.73 -4.87 7.27
CA TYR A 182 10.94 -4.39 6.60
C TYR A 182 11.44 -5.40 5.57
N ILE A 183 12.27 -4.94 4.65
CA ILE A 183 12.95 -5.81 3.68
C ILE A 183 14.06 -6.56 4.42
N ALA A 184 13.93 -7.89 4.49
CA ALA A 184 14.89 -8.75 5.19
C ALA A 184 16.02 -9.22 4.28
N ALA A 185 15.71 -9.54 3.00
CA ALA A 185 16.69 -10.00 2.02
C ALA A 185 16.23 -9.75 0.57
N MET A 186 17.17 -9.93 -0.35
CA MET A 186 16.90 -10.00 -1.79
C MET A 186 17.33 -11.39 -2.28
N GLU A 187 16.38 -12.22 -2.67
CA GLU A 187 16.65 -13.61 -3.08
C GLU A 187 15.94 -13.95 -4.39
N ARG A 188 16.62 -14.68 -5.27
CA ARG A 188 16.04 -15.25 -6.50
C ARG A 188 15.21 -14.24 -7.31
N ASN A 189 15.63 -12.97 -7.35
CA ASN A 189 14.92 -11.88 -8.01
C ASN A 189 13.62 -11.43 -7.32
N MET A 190 13.35 -11.91 -6.12
CA MET A 190 12.24 -11.50 -5.26
C MET A 190 12.77 -10.76 -4.03
N ILE A 191 11.89 -10.03 -3.39
CA ILE A 191 12.16 -9.43 -2.09
C ILE A 191 11.61 -10.37 -1.02
N VAL A 192 12.44 -10.68 -0.03
CA VAL A 192 12.02 -11.35 1.20
C VAL A 192 11.80 -10.28 2.25
N SER A 193 10.63 -10.26 2.83
CA SER A 193 10.29 -9.29 3.88
C SER A 193 9.85 -9.99 5.16
N ASN A 194 10.15 -9.35 6.29
CA ASN A 194 9.59 -9.72 7.58
C ASN A 194 8.34 -8.87 7.82
N MET A 195 7.19 -9.45 7.55
CA MET A 195 5.86 -8.87 7.78
C MET A 195 4.83 -10.00 7.78
N PHE A 196 3.72 -9.81 8.46
CA PHE A 196 2.64 -10.79 8.42
C PHE A 196 2.05 -10.92 7.01
N GLY A 197 1.78 -12.15 6.57
CA GLY A 197 1.08 -12.45 5.32
C GLY A 197 0.16 -13.65 5.45
N TRP A 198 -0.95 -13.63 4.73
CA TRP A 198 -1.90 -14.73 4.67
C TRP A 198 -2.65 -14.76 3.34
N PHE A 199 -3.38 -15.85 3.08
CA PHE A 199 -4.22 -15.98 1.89
C PHE A 199 -5.14 -14.77 1.73
N GLY A 200 -5.23 -14.21 0.53
CA GLY A 200 -5.96 -12.97 0.26
C GLY A 200 -5.09 -11.71 0.29
N ALA A 201 -3.92 -11.73 0.96
CA ALA A 201 -2.95 -10.63 0.87
C ALA A 201 -2.27 -10.53 -0.49
N SER A 202 -2.23 -11.62 -1.26
CA SER A 202 -1.64 -11.67 -2.61
C SER A 202 -2.11 -10.51 -3.49
N GLY A 203 -1.18 -9.77 -4.06
CA GLY A 203 -1.46 -8.59 -4.88
C GLY A 203 -1.54 -7.26 -4.10
N SER A 204 -1.53 -7.27 -2.77
CA SER A 204 -1.43 -6.03 -1.98
C SER A 204 -0.18 -5.25 -2.36
N GLY A 205 -0.32 -3.97 -2.69
CA GLY A 205 0.82 -3.13 -3.01
C GLY A 205 1.68 -2.82 -1.79
N VAL A 206 2.96 -3.02 -1.93
CA VAL A 206 3.99 -2.76 -0.91
C VAL A 206 4.64 -1.41 -1.18
N PHE A 207 4.72 -0.57 -0.16
CA PHE A 207 5.26 0.78 -0.24
C PHE A 207 6.32 1.03 0.82
N ASP A 208 7.29 1.87 0.49
CA ASP A 208 8.24 2.39 1.48
C ASP A 208 7.65 3.61 2.23
N SER A 209 8.36 4.07 3.25
CA SER A 209 7.99 5.23 4.07
C SER A 209 7.86 6.55 3.29
N ARG A 210 8.37 6.60 2.04
CA ARG A 210 8.25 7.74 1.12
C ARG A 210 7.09 7.60 0.13
N GLY A 211 6.31 6.54 0.24
CA GLY A 211 5.20 6.23 -0.66
C GLY A 211 5.65 5.81 -2.07
N ARG A 212 6.87 5.28 -2.23
CA ARG A 212 7.30 4.66 -3.48
C ARG A 212 6.79 3.23 -3.53
N TYR A 213 6.26 2.83 -4.68
CA TYR A 213 5.78 1.48 -4.91
C TYR A 213 6.95 0.52 -5.10
N ILE A 214 7.08 -0.41 -4.17
CA ILE A 214 8.10 -1.46 -4.18
C ILE A 214 7.68 -2.60 -5.11
N GLY A 215 6.46 -3.06 -4.99
CA GLY A 215 5.92 -4.21 -5.71
C GLY A 215 4.65 -4.69 -5.06
N CYS A 216 4.30 -5.95 -5.19
CA CYS A 216 3.14 -6.50 -4.50
C CYS A 216 3.46 -7.78 -3.73
N VAL A 217 2.66 -8.06 -2.72
CA VAL A 217 2.71 -9.34 -1.99
C VAL A 217 2.44 -10.47 -2.98
N SER A 218 3.39 -11.40 -3.10
CA SER A 218 3.29 -12.59 -3.96
C SER A 218 2.87 -13.82 -3.16
N GLY A 219 3.48 -14.05 -2.01
CA GLY A 219 3.18 -15.22 -1.20
C GLY A 219 3.87 -15.21 0.15
N ILE A 220 3.65 -16.26 0.91
CA ILE A 220 4.35 -16.53 2.17
C ILE A 220 5.33 -17.69 1.96
N ASP A 221 6.39 -17.73 2.74
CA ASP A 221 7.31 -18.85 2.70
C ASP A 221 6.70 -20.10 3.36
N VAL A 222 7.25 -21.26 3.03
CA VAL A 222 6.78 -22.55 3.54
C VAL A 222 7.97 -23.32 4.10
N GLY A 223 8.03 -23.40 5.42
CA GLY A 223 9.03 -24.20 6.13
C GLY A 223 8.72 -25.70 6.05
N MET A 224 9.76 -26.51 6.16
CA MET A 224 9.66 -27.96 6.32
C MET A 224 9.83 -28.31 7.78
N PHE A 225 8.81 -28.91 8.37
CA PHE A 225 8.87 -29.45 9.74
C PHE A 225 8.91 -30.97 9.67
N GLY A 226 9.64 -31.63 10.53
CA GLY A 226 9.94 -33.06 10.54
C GLY A 226 8.93 -33.97 9.81
N MET A 227 9.33 -35.12 9.34
CA MET A 227 8.50 -36.07 8.56
C MET A 227 7.80 -35.48 7.30
N GLY A 228 8.29 -34.34 6.78
CA GLY A 228 7.77 -33.77 5.52
C GLY A 228 6.54 -32.87 5.62
N PHE A 229 6.13 -32.49 6.84
CA PHE A 229 5.05 -31.51 7.01
C PHE A 229 5.50 -30.12 6.58
N ARG A 230 4.65 -29.46 5.78
CA ARG A 230 4.85 -28.08 5.35
C ARG A 230 4.08 -27.16 6.26
N ILE A 231 4.77 -26.13 6.80
CA ILE A 231 4.18 -25.14 7.68
C ILE A 231 4.35 -23.77 7.02
N PRO A 232 3.28 -22.98 6.84
CA PRO A 232 3.40 -21.61 6.37
C PRO A 232 4.16 -20.78 7.39
N LEU A 233 5.14 -20.01 6.92
CA LEU A 233 5.89 -19.04 7.71
C LEU A 233 5.28 -17.66 7.47
N GLU A 234 4.26 -17.34 8.25
CA GLU A 234 3.39 -16.17 8.05
C GLU A 234 4.13 -14.83 8.14
N GLU A 235 5.31 -14.82 8.78
CA GLU A 235 6.16 -13.64 8.94
C GLU A 235 7.21 -13.50 7.85
N ILE A 236 7.32 -14.47 6.93
CA ILE A 236 8.24 -14.42 5.80
C ILE A 236 7.43 -14.29 4.52
N VAL A 237 7.36 -13.07 4.03
CA VAL A 237 6.54 -12.72 2.86
C VAL A 237 7.42 -12.42 1.65
N TRP A 238 7.10 -13.06 0.54
CA TRP A 238 7.70 -12.80 -0.76
C TRP A 238 6.98 -11.63 -1.43
N VAL A 239 7.75 -10.65 -1.87
CA VAL A 239 7.25 -9.47 -2.58
C VAL A 239 7.81 -9.49 -4.00
N ALA A 240 6.90 -9.45 -4.98
CA ALA A 240 7.21 -9.34 -6.40
C ALA A 240 7.66 -7.91 -6.72
N PRO A 241 8.94 -7.69 -7.12
CA PRO A 241 9.49 -6.36 -7.26
C PRO A 241 9.09 -5.69 -8.58
N THR A 242 8.59 -4.47 -8.52
CA THR A 242 8.19 -3.72 -9.73
C THR A 242 9.34 -3.38 -10.67
N SER A 243 10.60 -3.39 -10.21
CA SER A 243 11.78 -3.12 -11.08
C SER A 243 12.06 -4.20 -12.12
N ARG A 244 11.41 -5.35 -12.02
CA ARG A 244 11.57 -6.47 -12.95
C ARG A 244 10.62 -6.40 -14.15
N ILE A 245 9.63 -5.51 -14.10
CA ILE A 245 8.69 -5.28 -15.18
C ILE A 245 9.34 -4.43 -16.26
N ASP A 246 9.01 -4.72 -17.51
CA ASP A 246 9.25 -3.80 -18.62
C ASP A 246 8.28 -2.60 -18.52
N HIS A 247 8.77 -1.50 -17.99
CA HIS A 247 7.97 -0.30 -17.76
C HIS A 247 7.55 0.42 -19.05
N GLU A 248 8.32 0.29 -20.13
CA GLU A 248 7.94 0.86 -21.43
C GLU A 248 6.80 0.05 -22.06
N LEU A 249 6.88 -1.29 -21.99
CA LEU A 249 5.79 -2.15 -22.41
C LEU A 249 4.53 -1.89 -21.59
N LEU A 250 4.66 -1.79 -20.25
CA LEU A 250 3.55 -1.46 -19.36
C LEU A 250 2.88 -0.15 -19.74
N LYS A 251 3.68 0.91 -19.97
CA LYS A 251 3.21 2.22 -20.40
C LYS A 251 2.42 2.15 -21.71
N ILE A 252 2.97 1.47 -22.72
CA ILE A 252 2.30 1.28 -24.01
C ILE A 252 0.96 0.58 -23.81
N ARG A 253 0.93 -0.54 -23.08
CA ARG A 253 -0.27 -1.31 -22.82
C ARG A 253 -1.35 -0.52 -22.09
N ILE A 254 -0.96 0.29 -21.10
CA ILE A 254 -1.89 1.14 -20.36
C ILE A 254 -2.49 2.22 -21.28
N ILE A 255 -1.66 2.91 -22.09
CA ILE A 255 -2.12 4.02 -22.94
C ILE A 255 -3.01 3.52 -24.08
N THR A 256 -2.70 2.35 -24.65
CA THR A 256 -3.42 1.80 -25.81
C THR A 256 -4.65 0.97 -25.44
N SER A 257 -4.97 0.82 -24.13
CA SER A 257 -6.16 0.08 -23.71
C SER A 257 -7.44 0.81 -24.10
N ASP A 258 -8.48 0.06 -24.46
CA ASP A 258 -9.78 0.59 -24.90
C ASP A 258 -10.70 1.07 -23.75
N VAL A 259 -10.25 0.96 -22.50
CA VAL A 259 -11.03 1.46 -21.36
C VAL A 259 -11.11 2.99 -21.46
N PRO A 260 -12.31 3.60 -21.35
CA PRO A 260 -12.49 5.04 -21.46
C PRO A 260 -11.56 5.82 -20.52
N VAL A 261 -10.94 6.87 -21.04
CA VAL A 261 -10.14 7.81 -20.23
C VAL A 261 -11.09 8.80 -19.61
N ASP A 262 -11.09 8.87 -18.30
CA ASP A 262 -11.69 10.02 -17.62
C ASP A 262 -10.72 11.21 -17.70
N LEU A 263 -10.99 12.11 -18.68
CA LEU A 263 -10.17 13.30 -18.90
C LEU A 263 -10.34 14.35 -17.80
N ASP A 264 -11.42 14.29 -17.03
CA ASP A 264 -11.69 15.27 -15.96
C ASP A 264 -10.86 14.99 -14.69
N SER A 265 -10.23 13.84 -14.60
CA SER A 265 -9.39 13.45 -13.43
C SER A 265 -8.00 14.09 -13.39
N PHE A 266 -7.63 14.96 -14.35
CA PHE A 266 -6.35 15.65 -14.37
C PHE A 266 -6.45 17.06 -13.78
N PRO A 267 -5.88 17.33 -12.59
CA PRO A 267 -5.68 18.72 -12.15
C PRO A 267 -4.62 19.34 -13.08
N GLY A 268 -5.07 20.05 -14.11
CA GLY A 268 -4.19 20.72 -15.09
C GLY A 268 -4.58 20.58 -16.56
N ALA A 269 -5.50 19.69 -16.91
CA ALA A 269 -5.97 19.53 -18.31
C ALA A 269 -7.14 20.48 -18.68
N ARG A 270 -7.24 21.67 -18.08
CA ARG A 270 -8.10 22.69 -18.64
C ARG A 270 -7.43 23.21 -19.90
N ALA A 271 -7.98 22.86 -21.08
CA ALA A 271 -7.62 23.48 -22.35
C ALA A 271 -7.66 25.00 -22.19
N PRO A 272 -6.70 25.74 -22.79
CA PRO A 272 -6.72 27.18 -22.76
C PRO A 272 -8.07 27.63 -23.37
N ARG A 273 -8.86 28.39 -22.60
CA ARG A 273 -10.09 29.00 -23.10
C ARG A 273 -9.68 29.79 -24.37
N ARG A 274 -10.17 29.36 -25.51
CA ARG A 274 -10.09 30.16 -26.73
C ARG A 274 -10.71 31.50 -26.41
N GLY A 275 -9.89 32.53 -26.32
CA GLY A 275 -10.34 33.89 -26.21
C GLY A 275 -11.28 34.17 -27.38
N GLY A 276 -12.56 34.43 -27.08
CA GLY A 276 -13.48 34.92 -28.09
C GLY A 276 -12.96 36.26 -28.59
N LEU A 277 -12.62 36.31 -29.89
CA LEU A 277 -12.58 37.57 -30.64
C LEU A 277 -13.97 38.20 -30.51
N ARG A 278 -14.04 39.35 -29.86
CA ARG A 278 -15.20 40.24 -29.97
C ARG A 278 -14.98 41.02 -31.26
N ASP A 279 -15.92 40.86 -32.17
CA ASP A 279 -16.18 41.81 -33.27
C ASP A 279 -16.70 43.13 -32.71
#